data_4c32bbb72650c83f6875fa09f36dcb34
#
_entry.id   4c32bbb72650c83f6875fa09f36dcb34
#
_cell.length_a   1.000
_cell.length_b   1.000
_cell.length_c   1.000
_cell.angle_alpha   90.00
_cell.angle_beta   90.00
_cell.angle_gamma   90.00
#
_symmetry.space_group_name_H-M   'P 1'
#
loop_
_entity.id
_entity.type
_entity.pdbx_description
1 polymer ?
#
loop_
_entity_poly.entity_id
_entity_poly.type
_entity_poly.pdbx_seq_one_letter_code
_entity_poly.pdbx_strand_id
1 'polypeptide(L)'
;MKQEKKQEKKRSKITYWDEIELEKKAIKARLEIERATEEPIKEIVNLYNKVEKDINKDIQKIYDTYGKRTKETTEKVDEYLTNAEKNKEDKYLLDKINNANSETERKELVNIYNAQSAMYRMSRLENIKNNISIKLIGLAGEEEKINKDHYTKILVNKDNKFSTLKLKIQDEGAFNTVTKHMIDEVLEKKWYAKNYSDRIWENKDKLQEALDEILNKGLIQGKSMQKMAREFNEITHAGLYNATRLIRTESAYYHGQVTLKEYDELGVTKYKFTAKLDHRTSKICRNHDDKVYLVSEAKVGVNYPPMHPHCRSTTVPIIEEENKKNKFYDDVTEEELKNKENEGYTVYSKGVWKDDIYYETNSINKIKFRNNEKENGEWLAKVLGGIVEYLPELGNHQGIKCADYIYYKNKNDKKGIFIDNKEVAGKGKNSFYHACEGKEKQSNVFLIDCTKASLTLDDIKERIELVFRSRKTNFVEKLIIKQGSKLIGIYKKIK
;
A
#
# COMPACT_ATOMS: atom_id res chain seq x y z
N MET A 1 -33.38 -41.87 8.31
CA MET A 1 -32.00 -42.11 8.71
C MET A 1 -31.17 -42.64 7.54
N LYS A 2 -30.92 -41.84 6.55
CA LYS A 2 -29.99 -42.11 5.41
C LYS A 2 -30.00 -40.86 4.51
N GLN A 3 -29.35 -39.73 4.91
CA GLN A 3 -29.09 -38.64 3.98
C GLN A 3 -28.34 -37.43 4.64
N GLU A 4 -27.57 -37.65 5.71
CA GLU A 4 -26.67 -36.60 6.25
C GLU A 4 -25.21 -37.05 6.35
N LYS A 5 -24.77 -37.78 5.35
CA LYS A 5 -23.32 -38.07 5.16
C LYS A 5 -22.90 -37.60 3.80
N LYS A 6 -22.86 -36.26 3.58
CA LYS A 6 -22.13 -35.69 2.44
C LYS A 6 -21.68 -34.28 2.73
N GLN A 7 -20.40 -34.18 2.72
CA GLN A 7 -19.51 -33.03 2.54
C GLN A 7 -18.61 -32.66 3.74
N GLU A 8 -17.92 -33.63 4.29
CA GLU A 8 -16.53 -33.37 4.66
C GLU A 8 -15.72 -33.35 3.34
N LYS A 9 -15.59 -32.19 2.74
CA LYS A 9 -14.56 -31.97 1.71
C LYS A 9 -13.23 -32.16 2.42
N LYS A 10 -12.60 -33.33 2.23
CA LYS A 10 -11.19 -33.58 2.53
C LYS A 10 -10.38 -32.39 1.99
N ARG A 11 -9.88 -31.50 2.83
CA ARG A 11 -8.74 -30.65 2.48
C ARG A 11 -7.59 -31.62 2.15
N SER A 12 -7.29 -31.74 0.85
CA SER A 12 -6.22 -32.60 0.37
C SER A 12 -4.90 -32.13 0.95
N LYS A 13 -4.05 -33.07 1.36
CA LYS A 13 -2.65 -32.78 1.73
C LYS A 13 -2.02 -31.94 0.60
N ILE A 14 -1.34 -30.84 0.97
CA ILE A 14 -0.53 -30.10 0.02
C ILE A 14 0.60 -31.00 -0.41
N THR A 15 0.60 -31.32 -1.68
CA THR A 15 1.59 -32.23 -2.26
C THR A 15 2.77 -31.39 -2.81
N TYR A 16 3.90 -32.03 -3.06
CA TYR A 16 5.02 -31.43 -3.81
C TYR A 16 4.57 -30.76 -5.12
N TRP A 17 3.57 -31.33 -5.80
CA TRP A 17 2.99 -30.74 -7.02
C TRP A 17 2.21 -29.45 -6.77
N ASP A 18 1.58 -29.31 -5.60
CA ASP A 18 0.90 -28.07 -5.21
C ASP A 18 1.89 -26.94 -4.92
N GLU A 19 3.05 -27.24 -4.34
CA GLU A 19 4.14 -26.28 -4.14
C GLU A 19 4.71 -25.77 -5.46
N ILE A 20 4.98 -26.70 -6.42
CA ILE A 20 5.41 -26.33 -7.77
C ILE A 20 4.33 -25.47 -8.47
N GLU A 21 3.06 -25.77 -8.30
CA GLU A 21 1.98 -24.97 -8.88
C GLU A 21 1.92 -23.55 -8.28
N LEU A 22 2.12 -23.42 -6.96
CA LEU A 22 2.18 -22.11 -6.29
C LEU A 22 3.37 -21.29 -6.78
N GLU A 23 4.53 -21.92 -6.94
CA GLU A 23 5.72 -21.27 -7.48
C GLU A 23 5.50 -20.79 -8.92
N LYS A 24 4.92 -21.63 -9.78
CA LYS A 24 4.54 -21.22 -11.14
C LYS A 24 3.56 -20.05 -11.15
N LYS A 25 2.59 -20.02 -10.24
CA LYS A 25 1.63 -18.92 -10.10
C LYS A 25 2.31 -17.64 -9.65
N ALA A 26 3.19 -17.71 -8.65
CA ALA A 26 3.95 -16.54 -8.18
C ALA A 26 4.83 -15.94 -9.29
N ILE A 27 5.54 -16.79 -10.03
CA ILE A 27 6.34 -16.38 -11.18
C ILE A 27 5.44 -15.76 -12.27
N LYS A 28 4.29 -16.37 -12.56
CA LYS A 28 3.33 -15.84 -13.53
C LYS A 28 2.81 -14.47 -13.12
N ALA A 29 2.37 -14.31 -11.87
CA ALA A 29 1.91 -13.03 -11.34
C ALA A 29 2.99 -11.95 -11.48
N ARG A 30 4.24 -12.27 -11.18
CA ARG A 30 5.37 -11.35 -11.34
C ARG A 30 5.62 -10.98 -12.81
N LEU A 31 5.48 -11.93 -13.74
CA LEU A 31 5.59 -11.68 -15.18
C LEU A 31 4.45 -10.80 -15.70
N GLU A 32 3.23 -10.95 -15.19
CA GLU A 32 2.10 -10.09 -15.54
C GLU A 32 2.34 -8.63 -15.11
N ILE A 33 2.98 -8.40 -13.95
CA ILE A 33 3.43 -7.05 -13.54
C ILE A 33 4.45 -6.49 -14.53
N GLU A 34 5.45 -7.29 -14.93
CA GLU A 34 6.45 -6.85 -15.92
C GLU A 34 5.77 -6.44 -17.22
N ARG A 35 4.82 -7.24 -17.73
CA ARG A 35 4.06 -6.94 -18.95
C ARG A 35 3.17 -5.71 -18.78
N ALA A 36 2.46 -5.60 -17.66
CA ALA A 36 1.60 -4.45 -17.37
C ALA A 36 2.39 -3.13 -17.26
N THR A 37 3.69 -3.20 -16.96
CA THR A 37 4.57 -2.04 -16.84
C THR A 37 5.09 -1.56 -18.22
N GLU A 38 5.04 -2.39 -19.26
CA GLU A 38 5.58 -2.02 -20.60
C GLU A 38 4.80 -0.87 -21.26
N GLU A 39 3.47 -0.82 -21.10
CA GLU A 39 2.67 0.26 -21.71
C GLU A 39 2.94 1.62 -21.07
N PRO A 40 2.88 1.78 -19.73
CA PRO A 40 3.30 3.02 -19.07
C PRO A 40 4.75 3.44 -19.42
N ILE A 41 5.67 2.49 -19.61
CA ILE A 41 7.03 2.80 -20.06
C ILE A 41 7.01 3.42 -21.44
N LYS A 42 6.23 2.89 -22.38
CA LYS A 42 6.12 3.49 -23.72
C LYS A 42 5.54 4.90 -23.66
N GLU A 43 4.54 5.14 -22.80
CA GLU A 43 3.98 6.47 -22.58
C GLU A 43 5.06 7.44 -22.07
N ILE A 44 5.86 7.04 -21.07
CA ILE A 44 6.98 7.81 -20.52
C ILE A 44 8.04 8.06 -21.61
N VAL A 45 8.42 7.05 -22.41
CA VAL A 45 9.38 7.23 -23.52
C VAL A 45 8.88 8.27 -24.51
N ASN A 46 7.63 8.18 -24.92
CA ASN A 46 7.04 9.15 -25.84
C ASN A 46 6.99 10.57 -25.26
N LEU A 47 6.67 10.68 -23.96
CA LEU A 47 6.65 11.94 -23.24
C LEU A 47 8.05 12.59 -23.21
N TYR A 48 9.08 11.84 -22.84
CA TYR A 48 10.47 12.33 -22.81
C TYR A 48 10.94 12.75 -24.20
N ASN A 49 10.70 11.94 -25.24
CA ASN A 49 11.07 12.25 -26.62
C ASN A 49 10.37 13.52 -27.14
N LYS A 50 9.10 13.73 -26.77
CA LYS A 50 8.36 14.94 -27.12
C LYS A 50 8.98 16.17 -26.46
N VAL A 51 9.20 16.12 -25.15
CA VAL A 51 9.76 17.24 -24.40
C VAL A 51 11.19 17.53 -24.84
N GLU A 52 12.03 16.52 -25.09
CA GLU A 52 13.38 16.68 -25.65
C GLU A 52 13.33 17.43 -27.00
N LYS A 53 12.45 17.02 -27.89
CA LYS A 53 12.28 17.69 -29.19
C LYS A 53 11.84 19.14 -29.06
N ASP A 54 10.93 19.42 -28.13
CA ASP A 54 10.41 20.77 -27.93
C ASP A 54 11.43 21.68 -27.21
N ILE A 55 12.25 21.16 -26.31
CA ILE A 55 13.35 21.91 -25.70
C ILE A 55 14.47 22.16 -26.71
N ASN A 56 14.81 21.18 -27.55
CA ASN A 56 15.80 21.38 -28.64
C ASN A 56 15.38 22.51 -29.58
N LYS A 57 14.09 22.70 -29.87
CA LYS A 57 13.61 23.85 -30.62
C LYS A 57 13.85 25.17 -29.88
N ASP A 58 13.71 25.21 -28.58
CA ASP A 58 13.97 26.41 -27.79
C ASP A 58 15.48 26.68 -27.69
N ILE A 59 16.33 25.65 -27.56
CA ILE A 59 17.78 25.79 -27.66
C ILE A 59 18.16 26.35 -29.02
N GLN A 60 17.52 25.90 -30.12
CA GLN A 60 17.73 26.45 -31.47
C GLN A 60 17.35 27.91 -31.53
N LYS A 61 16.21 28.34 -30.98
CA LYS A 61 15.79 29.74 -30.91
C LYS A 61 16.82 30.59 -30.15
N ILE A 62 17.30 30.09 -29.01
CA ILE A 62 18.35 30.79 -28.25
C ILE A 62 19.59 30.97 -29.12
N TYR A 63 20.03 29.90 -29.81
CA TYR A 63 21.21 29.95 -30.67
C TYR A 63 21.02 30.88 -31.83
N ASP A 64 19.88 30.85 -32.52
CA ASP A 64 19.61 31.72 -33.69
C ASP A 64 19.57 33.19 -33.29
N THR A 65 19.12 33.48 -32.08
CA THR A 65 18.99 34.86 -31.57
C THR A 65 20.28 35.36 -30.94
N TYR A 66 21.02 34.51 -30.21
CA TYR A 66 22.13 34.93 -29.36
C TYR A 66 23.45 34.22 -29.60
N GLY A 67 23.49 33.18 -30.46
CA GLY A 67 24.66 32.30 -30.63
C GLY A 67 25.74 32.85 -31.53
N LYS A 68 25.43 33.87 -32.35
CA LYS A 68 26.45 34.55 -33.16
C LYS A 68 26.97 35.76 -32.40
N ARG A 69 28.16 35.62 -31.83
CA ARG A 69 28.81 36.71 -31.09
C ARG A 69 29.11 37.91 -32.02
N THR A 70 28.17 38.80 -32.14
CA THR A 70 28.36 40.17 -32.62
C THR A 70 28.04 41.13 -31.48
N LYS A 71 28.54 42.38 -31.54
CA LYS A 71 28.14 43.42 -30.58
C LYS A 71 26.64 43.54 -30.47
N GLU A 72 25.89 43.39 -31.56
CA GLU A 72 24.43 43.43 -31.64
C GLU A 72 23.76 42.28 -30.90
N THR A 73 24.38 41.08 -30.80
CA THR A 73 23.76 39.95 -30.05
C THR A 73 23.90 40.10 -28.56
N THR A 74 24.94 40.81 -28.05
CA THR A 74 25.08 41.10 -26.63
C THR A 74 23.98 42.08 -26.15
N GLU A 75 23.65 43.08 -26.99
CA GLU A 75 22.58 44.04 -26.74
C GLU A 75 21.19 43.38 -26.77
N LYS A 76 20.98 42.40 -27.67
CA LYS A 76 19.70 41.66 -27.78
C LYS A 76 19.44 40.67 -26.64
N VAL A 77 20.49 40.18 -25.97
CA VAL A 77 20.38 39.29 -24.81
C VAL A 77 19.63 39.99 -23.66
N ASP A 78 19.87 41.30 -23.53
CA ASP A 78 19.24 42.11 -22.47
C ASP A 78 17.92 42.79 -22.94
N GLU A 79 17.43 42.44 -24.15
CA GLU A 79 16.17 42.95 -24.63
C GLU A 79 14.98 42.45 -23.83
N TYR A 80 14.20 43.33 -23.26
CA TYR A 80 13.07 42.99 -22.42
C TYR A 80 11.81 42.67 -23.25
N LEU A 81 10.95 41.83 -22.65
CA LEU A 81 9.63 41.56 -23.21
C LEU A 81 8.77 42.84 -23.22
N THR A 82 7.99 43.02 -24.28
CA THR A 82 6.93 44.01 -24.31
C THR A 82 5.79 43.58 -23.38
N ASN A 83 4.95 44.53 -22.94
CA ASN A 83 3.79 44.21 -22.10
C ASN A 83 2.81 43.22 -22.80
N ALA A 84 2.68 43.29 -24.12
CA ALA A 84 1.83 42.34 -24.86
C ALA A 84 2.40 40.92 -24.87
N GLU A 85 3.72 40.76 -25.01
CA GLU A 85 4.41 39.49 -24.91
C GLU A 85 4.30 38.94 -23.50
N LYS A 86 4.55 39.75 -22.47
CA LYS A 86 4.43 39.34 -21.06
C LYS A 86 3.01 38.86 -20.75
N ASN A 87 1.98 39.59 -21.14
CA ASN A 87 0.58 39.19 -20.92
C ASN A 87 0.25 37.85 -21.61
N LYS A 88 0.85 37.56 -22.77
CA LYS A 88 0.68 36.28 -23.46
C LYS A 88 1.32 35.13 -22.70
N GLU A 89 2.53 35.33 -22.17
CA GLU A 89 3.24 34.34 -21.36
C GLU A 89 2.53 34.10 -20.01
N ASP A 90 2.08 35.16 -19.36
CA ASP A 90 1.29 35.05 -18.12
C ASP A 90 0.01 34.21 -18.33
N LYS A 91 -0.70 34.45 -19.45
CA LYS A 91 -1.90 33.68 -19.81
C LYS A 91 -1.56 32.19 -20.06
N TYR A 92 -0.47 31.94 -20.79
CA TYR A 92 0.00 30.56 -21.02
C TYR A 92 0.32 29.82 -19.72
N LEU A 93 1.03 30.49 -18.80
CA LEU A 93 1.40 29.91 -17.51
C LEU A 93 0.18 29.68 -16.60
N LEU A 94 -0.79 30.61 -16.58
CA LEU A 94 -2.05 30.42 -15.86
C LEU A 94 -2.85 29.23 -16.38
N ASP A 95 -2.88 29.04 -17.71
CA ASP A 95 -3.51 27.86 -18.29
C ASP A 95 -2.82 26.55 -17.81
N LYS A 96 -1.50 26.54 -17.76
CA LYS A 96 -0.74 25.40 -17.20
C LYS A 96 -1.02 25.14 -15.73
N ILE A 97 -1.10 26.17 -14.90
CA ILE A 97 -1.47 26.08 -13.47
C ILE A 97 -2.86 25.47 -13.30
N ASN A 98 -3.83 25.90 -14.12
CA ASN A 98 -5.21 25.42 -14.04
C ASN A 98 -5.36 23.95 -14.47
N ASN A 99 -4.49 23.48 -15.36
CA ASN A 99 -4.50 22.13 -15.91
C ASN A 99 -3.42 21.21 -15.31
N ALA A 100 -2.81 21.59 -14.17
CA ALA A 100 -1.79 20.79 -13.51
C ALA A 100 -2.32 19.43 -13.03
N ASN A 101 -1.55 18.36 -13.24
CA ASN A 101 -1.92 16.98 -12.94
C ASN A 101 -1.78 16.62 -11.45
N SER A 102 -0.96 17.39 -10.72
CA SER A 102 -0.73 17.17 -9.28
C SER A 102 -0.59 18.51 -8.53
N GLU A 103 -0.75 18.45 -7.21
CA GLU A 103 -0.53 19.62 -6.34
C GLU A 103 0.93 20.07 -6.37
N THR A 104 1.86 19.14 -6.54
CA THR A 104 3.30 19.44 -6.66
C THR A 104 3.57 20.20 -7.96
N GLU A 105 3.06 19.70 -9.09
CA GLU A 105 3.16 20.39 -10.38
C GLU A 105 2.58 21.82 -10.29
N ARG A 106 1.40 21.94 -9.69
CA ARG A 106 0.75 23.24 -9.51
C ARG A 106 1.60 24.20 -8.69
N LYS A 107 2.18 23.77 -7.58
CA LYS A 107 3.06 24.59 -6.74
C LYS A 107 4.29 25.07 -7.50
N GLU A 108 4.95 24.20 -8.23
CA GLU A 108 6.12 24.54 -9.03
C GLU A 108 5.79 25.60 -10.10
N LEU A 109 4.65 25.45 -10.81
CA LEU A 109 4.19 26.42 -11.79
C LEU A 109 3.80 27.75 -11.15
N VAL A 110 3.16 27.74 -9.98
CA VAL A 110 2.82 28.96 -9.21
C VAL A 110 4.09 29.68 -8.75
N ASN A 111 5.15 28.97 -8.38
CA ASN A 111 6.43 29.59 -8.02
C ASN A 111 7.02 30.35 -9.21
N ILE A 112 6.98 29.77 -10.41
CA ILE A 112 7.43 30.48 -11.62
C ILE A 112 6.55 31.70 -11.88
N TYR A 113 5.23 31.58 -11.79
CA TYR A 113 4.30 32.70 -11.99
C TYR A 113 4.56 33.85 -11.02
N ASN A 114 4.75 33.55 -9.74
CA ASN A 114 5.06 34.56 -8.72
C ASN A 114 6.41 35.22 -8.99
N ALA A 115 7.44 34.47 -9.37
CA ALA A 115 8.75 35.01 -9.71
C ALA A 115 8.66 35.94 -10.94
N GLN A 116 7.93 35.55 -12.01
CA GLN A 116 7.73 36.37 -13.19
C GLN A 116 6.90 37.64 -12.89
N SER A 117 5.86 37.49 -12.07
CA SER A 117 4.99 38.62 -11.68
C SER A 117 5.72 39.65 -10.82
N ALA A 118 6.69 39.21 -10.01
CA ALA A 118 7.54 40.10 -9.20
C ALA A 118 8.58 40.87 -10.03
N MET A 119 8.90 40.41 -11.25
CA MET A 119 9.86 41.07 -12.12
C MET A 119 9.19 42.20 -12.88
N TYR A 120 9.66 43.45 -12.69
CA TYR A 120 9.21 44.59 -13.48
C TYR A 120 9.59 44.45 -14.95
N ARG A 121 10.75 43.85 -15.23
CA ARG A 121 11.27 43.59 -16.58
C ARG A 121 11.84 42.15 -16.61
N MET A 122 11.53 41.42 -17.64
CA MET A 122 12.08 40.09 -17.92
C MET A 122 12.74 40.10 -19.29
N SER A 123 13.98 39.64 -19.36
CA SER A 123 14.68 39.51 -20.63
C SER A 123 14.10 38.37 -21.45
N ARG A 124 14.28 38.43 -22.78
CA ARG A 124 13.83 37.36 -23.70
C ARG A 124 14.51 36.02 -23.39
N LEU A 125 15.78 36.07 -22.96
CA LEU A 125 16.51 34.86 -22.57
C LEU A 125 15.91 34.21 -21.30
N GLU A 126 15.63 35.02 -20.28
CA GLU A 126 14.96 34.51 -19.05
C GLU A 126 13.59 33.91 -19.37
N ASN A 127 12.80 34.53 -20.25
CA ASN A 127 11.53 33.98 -20.68
C ASN A 127 11.68 32.59 -21.33
N ILE A 128 12.66 32.42 -22.24
CA ILE A 128 12.90 31.12 -22.88
C ILE A 128 13.33 30.07 -21.82
N LYS A 129 14.21 30.43 -20.87
CA LYS A 129 14.59 29.53 -19.77
C LYS A 129 13.40 29.15 -18.92
N ASN A 130 12.52 30.09 -18.56
CA ASN A 130 11.29 29.81 -17.82
C ASN A 130 10.36 28.87 -18.61
N ASN A 131 10.20 29.06 -19.92
CA ASN A 131 9.41 28.18 -20.78
C ASN A 131 9.97 26.75 -20.85
N ILE A 132 11.28 26.59 -20.80
CA ILE A 132 11.93 25.29 -20.69
C ILE A 132 11.63 24.66 -19.32
N SER A 133 11.75 25.43 -18.23
CA SER A 133 11.41 24.97 -16.87
C SER A 133 9.96 24.50 -16.77
N ILE A 134 9.01 25.25 -17.35
CA ILE A 134 7.59 24.87 -17.42
C ILE A 134 7.41 23.52 -18.15
N LYS A 135 8.17 23.26 -19.22
CA LYS A 135 8.11 21.98 -19.94
C LYS A 135 8.66 20.82 -19.10
N LEU A 136 9.73 21.03 -18.32
CA LEU A 136 10.26 20.02 -17.41
C LEU A 136 9.33 19.74 -16.23
N ILE A 137 8.65 20.78 -15.71
CA ILE A 137 7.62 20.63 -14.68
C ILE A 137 6.44 19.80 -15.25
N GLY A 138 5.96 20.14 -16.45
CA GLY A 138 4.90 19.37 -17.12
C GLY A 138 5.32 17.93 -17.42
N LEU A 139 6.58 17.68 -17.76
CA LEU A 139 7.14 16.34 -17.90
C LEU A 139 7.00 15.54 -16.60
N ALA A 140 7.42 16.12 -15.46
CA ALA A 140 7.36 15.46 -14.16
C ALA A 140 5.89 15.22 -13.72
N GLY A 141 5.00 16.19 -13.93
CA GLY A 141 3.58 16.05 -13.59
C GLY A 141 2.88 14.94 -14.39
N GLU A 142 3.12 14.85 -15.70
CA GLU A 142 2.58 13.76 -16.52
C GLU A 142 3.22 12.41 -16.18
N GLU A 143 4.52 12.36 -15.90
CA GLU A 143 5.19 11.14 -15.42
C GLU A 143 4.60 10.67 -14.09
N GLU A 144 4.37 11.58 -13.14
CA GLU A 144 3.75 11.28 -11.85
C GLU A 144 2.35 10.69 -12.03
N LYS A 145 1.53 11.26 -12.91
CA LYS A 145 0.19 10.76 -13.23
C LYS A 145 0.22 9.38 -13.85
N ILE A 146 1.04 9.14 -14.87
CA ILE A 146 1.21 7.83 -15.51
C ILE A 146 1.59 6.77 -14.45
N ASN A 147 2.56 7.09 -13.60
CA ASN A 147 3.02 6.21 -12.54
C ASN A 147 1.91 5.94 -11.51
N LYS A 148 1.21 6.99 -11.03
CA LYS A 148 0.12 6.86 -10.07
C LYS A 148 -1.00 5.95 -10.60
N ASP A 149 -1.41 6.17 -11.84
CA ASP A 149 -2.46 5.37 -12.48
C ASP A 149 -2.05 3.90 -12.62
N HIS A 150 -0.80 3.66 -13.00
CA HIS A 150 -0.27 2.31 -13.11
C HIS A 150 -0.18 1.59 -11.74
N TYR A 151 0.38 2.25 -10.72
CA TYR A 151 0.49 1.66 -9.38
C TYR A 151 -0.88 1.44 -8.74
N THR A 152 -1.83 2.33 -8.98
CA THR A 152 -3.22 2.15 -8.55
C THR A 152 -3.83 0.88 -9.16
N LYS A 153 -3.59 0.61 -10.45
CA LYS A 153 -4.04 -0.65 -11.10
C LYS A 153 -3.43 -1.88 -10.44
N ILE A 154 -2.14 -1.82 -10.07
CA ILE A 154 -1.47 -2.92 -9.35
C ILE A 154 -2.10 -3.13 -7.96
N LEU A 155 -2.29 -2.06 -7.20
CA LEU A 155 -2.82 -2.12 -5.83
C LEU A 155 -4.28 -2.56 -5.77
N VAL A 156 -5.11 -2.13 -6.73
CA VAL A 156 -6.52 -2.55 -6.83
C VAL A 156 -6.65 -4.01 -7.25
N ASN A 157 -5.75 -4.48 -8.12
CA ASN A 157 -5.70 -5.86 -8.64
C ASN A 157 -7.09 -6.45 -8.99
N LYS A 158 -7.92 -5.62 -9.66
CA LYS A 158 -9.36 -5.87 -9.89
C LYS A 158 -9.66 -7.26 -10.48
N ASP A 159 -8.80 -7.73 -11.37
CA ASP A 159 -8.96 -9.01 -12.06
C ASP A 159 -8.15 -10.15 -11.42
N ASN A 160 -7.57 -9.94 -10.25
CA ASN A 160 -6.70 -10.90 -9.55
C ASN A 160 -5.51 -11.42 -10.39
N LYS A 161 -5.10 -10.68 -11.44
CA LYS A 161 -4.00 -11.08 -12.32
C LYS A 161 -2.65 -11.17 -11.62
N PHE A 162 -2.51 -10.41 -10.53
CA PHE A 162 -1.27 -10.28 -9.77
C PHE A 162 -1.26 -11.12 -8.49
N SER A 163 -2.29 -11.93 -8.28
CA SER A 163 -2.46 -12.75 -7.08
C SER A 163 -1.89 -14.15 -7.25
N THR A 164 -1.20 -14.63 -6.23
CA THR A 164 -0.63 -15.98 -6.20
C THR A 164 -1.60 -17.00 -5.62
N LEU A 165 -2.39 -16.62 -4.62
CA LEU A 165 -3.15 -17.52 -3.75
C LEU A 165 -4.66 -17.57 -3.99
N LYS A 166 -5.28 -16.56 -4.59
CA LYS A 166 -6.74 -16.45 -4.75
C LYS A 166 -7.44 -17.61 -5.49
N LEU A 167 -6.71 -18.50 -6.15
CA LEU A 167 -7.31 -19.55 -7.00
C LEU A 167 -7.70 -20.82 -6.25
N LYS A 168 -7.39 -21.00 -4.96
CA LYS A 168 -7.74 -22.23 -4.21
C LYS A 168 -8.71 -22.04 -3.05
N ILE A 169 -8.97 -20.82 -2.60
CA ILE A 169 -9.90 -20.56 -1.50
C ILE A 169 -11.13 -19.85 -2.09
N GLN A 170 -12.06 -20.67 -2.61
CA GLN A 170 -13.40 -20.23 -2.97
C GLN A 170 -14.22 -20.06 -1.68
N ASP A 171 -14.09 -18.89 -1.05
CA ASP A 171 -15.13 -18.34 -0.20
C ASP A 171 -15.40 -16.90 -0.66
N GLU A 172 -16.56 -16.72 -1.28
CA GLU A 172 -16.99 -15.52 -2.01
C GLU A 172 -17.26 -14.30 -1.12
N GLY A 173 -16.72 -14.24 0.09
CA GLY A 173 -17.05 -13.19 1.06
C GLY A 173 -15.92 -12.43 1.71
N ALA A 174 -14.66 -12.81 1.54
CA ALA A 174 -13.59 -12.36 2.43
C ALA A 174 -12.60 -11.34 1.85
N PHE A 175 -12.84 -10.77 0.68
CA PHE A 175 -11.88 -9.84 0.08
C PHE A 175 -12.26 -8.38 0.34
N ASN A 176 -11.48 -7.74 1.19
CA ASN A 176 -11.53 -6.31 1.45
C ASN A 176 -11.45 -5.53 0.14
N THR A 177 -12.48 -4.74 -0.15
CA THR A 177 -12.42 -3.75 -1.23
C THR A 177 -11.35 -2.73 -0.85
N VAL A 178 -10.33 -2.60 -1.67
CA VAL A 178 -9.27 -1.61 -1.48
C VAL A 178 -9.90 -0.23 -1.66
N THR A 179 -9.92 0.58 -0.59
CA THR A 179 -10.47 1.93 -0.67
C THR A 179 -9.44 2.89 -1.28
N LYS A 180 -9.92 4.01 -1.86
CA LYS A 180 -9.04 5.06 -2.39
C LYS A 180 -8.04 5.54 -1.33
N HIS A 181 -8.49 5.73 -0.09
CA HIS A 181 -7.62 6.14 1.02
C HIS A 181 -6.48 5.15 1.28
N MET A 182 -6.78 3.84 1.26
CA MET A 182 -5.75 2.81 1.43
C MET A 182 -4.72 2.83 0.30
N ILE A 183 -5.16 3.12 -0.93
CA ILE A 183 -4.26 3.26 -2.08
C ILE A 183 -3.35 4.47 -1.88
N ASP A 184 -3.93 5.63 -1.57
CA ASP A 184 -3.16 6.86 -1.38
C ASP A 184 -2.16 6.71 -0.23
N GLU A 185 -2.54 6.10 0.90
CA GLU A 185 -1.65 5.81 2.04
C GLU A 185 -0.45 4.92 1.66
N VAL A 186 -0.68 3.90 0.82
CA VAL A 186 0.40 3.02 0.34
C VAL A 186 1.30 3.74 -0.67
N LEU A 187 0.73 4.58 -1.54
CA LEU A 187 1.48 5.36 -2.53
C LEU A 187 2.34 6.45 -1.88
N GLU A 188 1.88 7.05 -0.79
CA GLU A 188 2.61 8.07 -0.03
C GLU A 188 3.70 7.49 0.87
N LYS A 189 3.66 6.17 1.13
CA LYS A 189 4.61 5.53 2.02
C LYS A 189 6.04 5.63 1.48
N LYS A 190 6.91 6.23 2.29
CA LYS A 190 8.34 6.35 1.96
C LYS A 190 9.07 5.05 2.26
N TRP A 191 9.71 4.48 1.26
CA TRP A 191 10.65 3.38 1.40
C TRP A 191 12.02 3.84 0.87
N TYR A 192 13.10 3.58 1.62
CA TYR A 192 14.40 4.25 1.42
C TYR A 192 14.27 5.79 1.42
N ALA A 193 13.58 6.33 2.44
CA ALA A 193 13.37 7.76 2.73
C ALA A 193 12.55 8.57 1.70
N LYS A 194 12.17 7.99 0.55
CA LYS A 194 11.45 8.68 -0.53
C LYS A 194 10.33 7.79 -1.07
N ASN A 195 9.24 8.39 -1.52
CA ASN A 195 8.23 7.73 -2.34
C ASN A 195 8.53 7.91 -3.84
N TYR A 196 7.68 7.39 -4.71
CA TYR A 196 7.87 7.48 -6.16
C TYR A 196 7.81 8.93 -6.67
N SER A 197 6.91 9.74 -6.12
CA SER A 197 6.76 11.15 -6.49
C SER A 197 8.02 11.95 -6.12
N ASP A 198 8.53 11.83 -4.90
CA ASP A 198 9.79 12.46 -4.47
C ASP A 198 10.94 12.17 -5.48
N ARG A 199 11.00 10.94 -6.02
CA ARG A 199 12.04 10.53 -6.98
C ARG A 199 11.86 11.10 -8.38
N ILE A 200 10.60 11.28 -8.82
CA ILE A 200 10.27 11.92 -10.10
C ILE A 200 10.71 13.39 -10.06
N TRP A 201 10.31 14.10 -9.03
CA TRP A 201 10.65 15.52 -8.86
C TRP A 201 12.14 15.75 -8.69
N GLU A 202 12.85 14.89 -7.97
CA GLU A 202 14.32 14.95 -7.91
C GLU A 202 14.98 14.72 -9.28
N ASN A 203 14.43 13.82 -10.10
CA ASN A 203 14.93 13.60 -11.46
C ASN A 203 14.72 14.85 -12.33
N LYS A 204 13.56 15.51 -12.22
CA LYS A 204 13.25 16.80 -12.88
C LYS A 204 14.24 17.87 -12.44
N ASP A 205 14.53 18.00 -11.14
CA ASP A 205 15.46 18.99 -10.63
C ASP A 205 16.86 18.81 -11.22
N LYS A 206 17.35 17.58 -11.30
CA LYS A 206 18.63 17.26 -11.95
C LYS A 206 18.65 17.60 -13.43
N LEU A 207 17.55 17.36 -14.15
CA LEU A 207 17.41 17.77 -15.55
C LEU A 207 17.43 19.28 -15.68
N GLN A 208 16.76 20.00 -14.78
CA GLN A 208 16.72 21.46 -14.76
C GLN A 208 18.11 22.06 -14.52
N GLU A 209 18.78 21.61 -13.45
CA GLU A 209 20.14 22.08 -13.11
C GLU A 209 21.14 21.85 -14.24
N ALA A 210 21.11 20.67 -14.84
CA ALA A 210 22.01 20.32 -15.93
C ALA A 210 21.71 21.13 -17.19
N LEU A 211 20.45 21.41 -17.48
CA LEU A 211 20.05 22.25 -18.61
C LEU A 211 20.48 23.71 -18.40
N ASP A 212 20.29 24.25 -17.21
CA ASP A 212 20.73 25.61 -16.86
C ASP A 212 22.24 25.74 -17.00
N GLU A 213 23.00 24.71 -16.63
CA GLU A 213 24.44 24.65 -16.83
C GLU A 213 24.82 24.64 -18.31
N ILE A 214 24.15 23.82 -19.13
CA ILE A 214 24.39 23.75 -20.60
C ILE A 214 24.13 25.11 -21.24
N LEU A 215 23.00 25.76 -20.93
CA LEU A 215 22.62 27.02 -21.51
C LEU A 215 23.57 28.15 -21.05
N ASN A 216 23.87 28.26 -19.76
CA ASN A 216 24.75 29.30 -19.25
C ASN A 216 26.17 29.15 -19.78
N LYS A 217 26.77 27.95 -19.62
CA LYS A 217 28.14 27.71 -20.13
C LYS A 217 28.22 27.71 -21.64
N GLY A 218 27.20 27.15 -22.33
CA GLY A 218 27.15 27.10 -23.78
C GLY A 218 27.15 28.48 -24.42
N LEU A 219 26.32 29.40 -23.89
CA LEU A 219 26.25 30.78 -24.37
C LEU A 219 27.56 31.55 -24.09
N ILE A 220 28.09 31.46 -22.84
CA ILE A 220 29.32 32.14 -22.45
C ILE A 220 30.53 31.61 -23.27
N GLN A 221 30.64 30.32 -23.47
CA GLN A 221 31.74 29.67 -24.17
C GLN A 221 31.58 29.67 -25.68
N GLY A 222 30.44 30.15 -26.23
CA GLY A 222 30.14 30.13 -27.64
C GLY A 222 30.06 28.72 -28.25
N LYS A 223 29.54 27.76 -27.50
CA LYS A 223 29.30 26.40 -27.99
C LYS A 223 28.33 26.42 -29.15
N SER A 224 28.49 25.52 -30.14
CA SER A 224 27.51 25.36 -31.22
C SER A 224 26.18 24.80 -30.68
N MET A 225 25.08 25.11 -31.36
CA MET A 225 23.76 24.56 -31.06
C MET A 225 23.80 23.02 -31.04
N GLN A 226 24.44 22.40 -32.04
CA GLN A 226 24.54 20.95 -32.13
C GLN A 226 25.24 20.35 -30.90
N LYS A 227 26.24 21.04 -30.34
CA LYS A 227 26.93 20.59 -29.15
C LYS A 227 26.01 20.72 -27.90
N MET A 228 25.34 21.85 -27.72
CA MET A 228 24.41 22.05 -26.63
C MET A 228 23.23 21.07 -26.70
N ALA A 229 22.65 20.86 -27.87
CA ALA A 229 21.56 19.87 -28.08
C ALA A 229 22.03 18.45 -27.78
N ARG A 230 23.25 18.07 -28.17
CA ARG A 230 23.79 16.75 -27.85
C ARG A 230 23.98 16.56 -26.34
N GLU A 231 24.60 17.54 -25.68
CA GLU A 231 24.76 17.51 -24.21
C GLU A 231 23.41 17.38 -23.51
N PHE A 232 22.40 18.12 -23.98
CA PHE A 232 21.04 18.02 -23.44
C PHE A 232 20.38 16.65 -23.67
N ASN A 233 20.51 16.09 -24.88
CA ASN A 233 19.96 14.76 -25.21
C ASN A 233 20.59 13.68 -24.33
N GLU A 234 21.90 13.74 -24.07
CA GLU A 234 22.56 12.78 -23.16
C GLU A 234 21.96 12.83 -21.75
N ILE A 235 21.66 14.02 -21.23
CA ILE A 235 21.05 14.20 -19.92
C ILE A 235 19.60 13.74 -19.94
N THR A 236 18.84 14.04 -20.99
CA THR A 236 17.45 13.59 -21.16
C THR A 236 17.37 12.07 -21.23
N HIS A 237 18.30 11.41 -21.93
CA HIS A 237 18.40 9.95 -21.97
C HIS A 237 18.73 9.35 -20.60
N ALA A 238 19.59 10.00 -19.80
CA ALA A 238 19.86 9.59 -18.43
C ALA A 238 18.61 9.76 -17.54
N GLY A 239 17.87 10.85 -17.73
CA GLY A 239 16.58 11.10 -17.07
C GLY A 239 15.54 10.04 -17.42
N LEU A 240 15.39 9.71 -18.70
CA LEU A 240 14.51 8.64 -19.18
C LEU A 240 14.91 7.27 -18.63
N TYR A 241 16.22 6.98 -18.56
CA TYR A 241 16.70 5.75 -17.93
C TYR A 241 16.30 5.69 -16.45
N ASN A 242 16.42 6.80 -15.72
CA ASN A 242 16.00 6.89 -14.32
C ASN A 242 14.48 6.69 -14.17
N ALA A 243 13.66 7.30 -15.03
CA ALA A 243 12.20 7.14 -15.04
C ALA A 243 11.79 5.69 -15.30
N THR A 244 12.37 5.04 -16.32
CA THR A 244 12.08 3.63 -16.62
C THR A 244 12.57 2.68 -15.53
N ARG A 245 13.69 2.99 -14.89
CA ARG A 245 14.17 2.25 -13.73
C ARG A 245 13.24 2.40 -12.55
N LEU A 246 12.74 3.61 -12.31
CA LEU A 246 11.82 3.92 -11.23
C LEU A 246 10.55 3.12 -11.38
N ILE A 247 9.82 3.24 -12.49
CA ILE A 247 8.53 2.58 -12.67
C ILE A 247 8.65 1.06 -12.55
N ARG A 248 9.71 0.42 -13.07
CA ARG A 248 9.93 -1.03 -12.91
C ARG A 248 10.18 -1.43 -11.47
N THR A 249 10.91 -0.62 -10.71
CA THR A 249 11.28 -0.91 -9.32
C THR A 249 10.08 -0.71 -8.39
N GLU A 250 9.35 0.39 -8.57
CA GLU A 250 8.15 0.70 -7.80
C GLU A 250 7.01 -0.29 -8.11
N SER A 251 6.83 -0.70 -9.37
CA SER A 251 5.86 -1.74 -9.73
C SER A 251 6.14 -3.06 -8.99
N ALA A 252 7.42 -3.44 -8.87
CA ALA A 252 7.81 -4.61 -8.09
C ALA A 252 7.54 -4.41 -6.58
N TYR A 253 7.76 -3.21 -6.06
CA TYR A 253 7.46 -2.86 -4.67
C TYR A 253 5.97 -2.96 -4.38
N TYR A 254 5.11 -2.31 -5.18
CA TYR A 254 3.67 -2.35 -4.95
C TYR A 254 3.07 -3.75 -5.13
N HIS A 255 3.56 -4.52 -6.09
CA HIS A 255 3.21 -5.94 -6.19
C HIS A 255 3.59 -6.71 -4.92
N GLY A 256 4.78 -6.47 -4.37
CA GLY A 256 5.20 -7.04 -3.10
C GLY A 256 4.29 -6.66 -1.94
N GLN A 257 3.78 -5.42 -1.88
CA GLN A 257 2.83 -5.00 -0.84
C GLN A 257 1.48 -5.73 -0.98
N VAL A 258 0.99 -5.91 -2.22
CA VAL A 258 -0.22 -6.72 -2.49
C VAL A 258 -0.01 -8.16 -2.01
N THR A 259 1.12 -8.77 -2.35
CA THR A 259 1.46 -10.15 -1.95
C THR A 259 1.57 -10.31 -0.43
N LEU A 260 2.20 -9.36 0.27
CA LEU A 260 2.27 -9.39 1.75
C LEU A 260 0.89 -9.26 2.38
N LYS A 261 0.04 -8.43 1.81
CA LYS A 261 -1.35 -8.30 2.26
C LYS A 261 -2.12 -9.61 2.06
N GLU A 262 -1.97 -10.27 0.91
CA GLU A 262 -2.55 -11.60 0.67
C GLU A 262 -2.05 -12.63 1.68
N TYR A 263 -0.76 -12.61 2.04
CA TYR A 263 -0.19 -13.50 3.05
C TYR A 263 -0.79 -13.26 4.44
N ASP A 264 -0.96 -12.00 4.84
CA ASP A 264 -1.59 -11.65 6.13
C ASP A 264 -3.06 -12.07 6.17
N GLU A 265 -3.82 -11.81 5.10
CA GLU A 265 -5.25 -12.17 4.97
C GLU A 265 -5.47 -13.69 5.01
N LEU A 266 -4.55 -14.47 4.45
CA LEU A 266 -4.64 -15.93 4.35
C LEU A 266 -3.92 -16.67 5.48
N GLY A 267 -3.34 -15.94 6.45
CA GLY A 267 -2.64 -16.52 7.59
C GLY A 267 -1.34 -17.22 7.21
N VAL A 268 -0.72 -16.87 6.08
CA VAL A 268 0.58 -17.38 5.68
C VAL A 268 1.65 -16.85 6.63
N THR A 269 2.38 -17.75 7.29
CA THR A 269 3.39 -17.39 8.29
C THR A 269 4.79 -17.32 7.73
N LYS A 270 5.06 -18.06 6.64
CA LYS A 270 6.39 -18.17 6.01
C LYS A 270 6.30 -18.02 4.50
N TYR A 271 7.35 -17.50 3.90
CA TYR A 271 7.51 -17.48 2.45
C TYR A 271 8.93 -17.92 2.05
N LYS A 272 9.01 -18.49 0.86
CA LYS A 272 10.25 -18.80 0.18
C LYS A 272 10.58 -17.66 -0.77
N PHE A 273 11.80 -17.15 -0.71
CA PHE A 273 12.30 -16.16 -1.69
C PHE A 273 12.66 -16.88 -2.99
N THR A 274 12.16 -16.41 -4.13
CA THR A 274 12.40 -17.04 -5.43
C THR A 274 12.99 -16.02 -6.39
N ALA A 275 14.25 -16.24 -6.77
CA ALA A 275 14.93 -15.41 -7.74
C ALA A 275 14.73 -15.94 -9.17
N LYS A 276 14.62 -15.04 -10.14
CA LYS A 276 14.69 -15.42 -11.55
C LYS A 276 16.17 -15.61 -11.90
N LEU A 277 16.64 -16.84 -11.92
CA LEU A 277 18.04 -17.19 -12.18
C LEU A 277 18.39 -17.10 -13.66
N ASP A 278 19.16 -16.09 -14.04
CA ASP A 278 19.77 -15.92 -15.35
C ASP A 278 21.06 -15.07 -15.24
N HIS A 279 21.67 -14.70 -16.38
CA HIS A 279 22.89 -13.89 -16.42
C HIS A 279 22.73 -12.48 -15.83
N ARG A 280 21.49 -11.96 -15.73
CA ARG A 280 21.17 -10.65 -15.13
C ARG A 280 20.86 -10.71 -13.64
N THR A 281 20.83 -11.89 -13.04
CA THR A 281 20.51 -12.05 -11.63
C THR A 281 21.64 -11.53 -10.76
N SER A 282 21.32 -10.58 -9.89
CA SER A 282 22.29 -10.01 -8.94
C SER A 282 22.78 -11.05 -7.93
N LYS A 283 23.98 -10.84 -7.40
CA LYS A 283 24.53 -11.68 -6.31
C LYS A 283 23.61 -11.68 -5.09
N ILE A 284 22.99 -10.52 -4.79
CA ILE A 284 22.05 -10.40 -3.65
C ILE A 284 20.89 -11.36 -3.85
N CYS A 285 20.19 -11.32 -4.97
CA CYS A 285 19.04 -12.19 -5.25
C CYS A 285 19.44 -13.67 -5.28
N ARG A 286 20.60 -14.03 -5.86
CA ARG A 286 21.12 -15.42 -5.83
C ARG A 286 21.33 -15.92 -4.43
N ASN A 287 21.84 -15.07 -3.53
CA ASN A 287 22.09 -15.46 -2.13
C ASN A 287 20.81 -15.64 -1.31
N HIS A 288 19.69 -15.08 -1.75
CA HIS A 288 18.38 -15.23 -1.11
C HIS A 288 17.52 -16.32 -1.74
N ASP A 289 17.88 -16.80 -2.92
CA ASP A 289 17.12 -17.82 -3.64
C ASP A 289 16.91 -19.08 -2.79
N ASP A 290 15.69 -19.61 -2.81
CA ASP A 290 15.20 -20.74 -2.00
C ASP A 290 15.24 -20.56 -0.48
N LYS A 291 15.68 -19.42 0.04
CA LYS A 291 15.64 -19.16 1.49
C LYS A 291 14.23 -18.88 1.97
N VAL A 292 13.96 -19.41 3.16
CA VAL A 292 12.67 -19.25 3.84
C VAL A 292 12.75 -18.17 4.91
N TYR A 293 11.75 -17.31 4.96
CA TYR A 293 11.64 -16.21 5.91
C TYR A 293 10.25 -16.17 6.54
N LEU A 294 10.14 -15.59 7.72
CA LEU A 294 8.86 -15.28 8.35
C LEU A 294 8.21 -14.07 7.67
N VAL A 295 6.90 -14.14 7.43
CA VAL A 295 6.13 -12.99 6.89
C VAL A 295 6.19 -11.80 7.84
N SER A 296 6.17 -12.04 9.16
CA SER A 296 6.29 -10.98 10.19
C SER A 296 7.62 -10.22 10.17
N GLU A 297 8.66 -10.80 9.58
CA GLU A 297 10.02 -10.25 9.48
C GLU A 297 10.32 -9.72 8.07
N ALA A 298 9.33 -9.74 7.17
CA ALA A 298 9.51 -9.28 5.80
C ALA A 298 9.91 -7.81 5.73
N LYS A 299 11.09 -7.55 5.18
CA LYS A 299 11.65 -6.21 5.03
C LYS A 299 12.19 -6.03 3.62
N VAL A 300 11.58 -5.11 2.87
CA VAL A 300 11.97 -4.81 1.49
C VAL A 300 13.44 -4.39 1.42
N GLY A 301 14.19 -4.97 0.47
CA GLY A 301 15.61 -4.72 0.30
C GLY A 301 16.55 -5.46 1.26
N VAL A 302 16.00 -6.22 2.21
CA VAL A 302 16.76 -7.03 3.17
C VAL A 302 16.52 -8.52 2.95
N ASN A 303 15.27 -8.96 3.05
CA ASN A 303 14.86 -10.35 2.84
C ASN A 303 13.61 -10.49 1.95
N TYR A 304 12.99 -9.36 1.57
CA TYR A 304 11.79 -9.29 0.75
C TYR A 304 12.03 -8.44 -0.50
N PRO A 305 11.59 -8.88 -1.71
CA PRO A 305 11.78 -8.12 -2.95
C PRO A 305 10.90 -6.85 -3.00
N PRO A 306 11.33 -5.78 -3.74
CA PRO A 306 12.55 -5.71 -4.53
C PRO A 306 13.82 -5.52 -3.67
N MET A 307 14.88 -6.27 -3.97
CA MET A 307 16.17 -6.19 -3.27
C MET A 307 17.06 -5.05 -3.80
N HIS A 308 16.82 -4.60 -5.02
CA HIS A 308 17.59 -3.59 -5.74
C HIS A 308 16.76 -3.06 -6.94
N PRO A 309 17.16 -1.96 -7.58
CA PRO A 309 16.53 -1.51 -8.83
C PRO A 309 16.48 -2.62 -9.88
N HIS A 310 15.39 -2.68 -10.64
CA HIS A 310 15.12 -3.74 -11.64
C HIS A 310 15.05 -5.16 -11.07
N CYS A 311 14.77 -5.33 -9.78
CA CYS A 311 14.63 -6.65 -9.18
C CYS A 311 13.48 -7.44 -9.81
N ARG A 312 13.76 -8.70 -10.19
CA ARG A 312 12.79 -9.61 -10.84
C ARG A 312 12.40 -10.78 -9.94
N SER A 313 12.87 -10.78 -8.70
CA SER A 313 12.55 -11.80 -7.71
C SER A 313 11.12 -11.66 -7.22
N THR A 314 10.56 -12.75 -6.73
CA THR A 314 9.24 -12.84 -6.11
C THR A 314 9.31 -13.69 -4.84
N THR A 315 8.17 -13.92 -4.20
CA THR A 315 8.06 -14.82 -3.06
C THR A 315 6.97 -15.86 -3.33
N VAL A 316 7.13 -17.04 -2.73
CA VAL A 316 6.16 -18.12 -2.79
C VAL A 316 5.73 -18.44 -1.36
N PRO A 317 4.43 -18.48 -1.07
CA PRO A 317 3.97 -18.78 0.27
C PRO A 317 4.30 -20.23 0.62
N ILE A 318 4.74 -20.46 1.85
CA ILE A 318 4.84 -21.81 2.42
C ILE A 318 3.55 -22.04 3.19
N ILE A 319 2.74 -22.96 2.68
CA ILE A 319 1.54 -23.41 3.36
C ILE A 319 1.94 -24.60 4.20
N GLU A 320 2.17 -24.36 5.49
CA GLU A 320 2.43 -25.44 6.43
C GLU A 320 1.15 -26.28 6.54
N GLU A 321 1.28 -27.61 6.38
CA GLU A 321 0.19 -28.51 6.76
C GLU A 321 -0.07 -28.25 8.25
N GLU A 322 -1.25 -27.72 8.57
CA GLU A 322 -1.77 -27.89 9.93
C GLU A 322 -1.73 -29.38 10.20
N ASN A 323 -0.80 -29.77 11.08
CA ASN A 323 -0.80 -31.13 11.58
C ASN A 323 -2.22 -31.43 12.04
N LYS A 324 -2.91 -32.35 11.38
CA LYS A 324 -4.27 -32.79 11.70
C LYS A 324 -4.45 -33.30 13.13
N LYS A 325 -3.37 -33.35 13.92
CA LYS A 325 -3.38 -33.62 15.36
C LYS A 325 -3.68 -32.38 16.23
N ASN A 326 -3.61 -31.17 15.66
CA ASN A 326 -3.98 -29.95 16.37
C ASN A 326 -5.37 -29.48 15.92
N LYS A 327 -6.37 -30.29 16.13
CA LYS A 327 -7.65 -29.76 16.59
C LYS A 327 -7.32 -29.19 17.97
N PHE A 328 -7.08 -27.91 18.00
CA PHE A 328 -6.61 -27.17 19.17
C PHE A 328 -7.45 -27.48 20.44
N TYR A 329 -8.72 -27.78 20.23
CA TYR A 329 -9.71 -28.06 21.24
C TYR A 329 -9.65 -29.46 21.83
N ASP A 330 -9.11 -30.45 21.10
CA ASP A 330 -9.00 -31.84 21.56
C ASP A 330 -7.80 -32.03 22.49
N ASP A 331 -6.90 -31.06 22.56
CA ASP A 331 -5.63 -31.16 23.26
C ASP A 331 -5.51 -30.31 24.55
N VAL A 332 -6.54 -29.51 24.88
CA VAL A 332 -6.51 -28.71 26.12
C VAL A 332 -6.90 -29.58 27.31
N THR A 333 -5.96 -29.83 28.17
CA THR A 333 -6.14 -30.65 29.37
C THR A 333 -6.69 -29.82 30.54
N GLU A 334 -7.33 -30.45 31.55
CA GLU A 334 -7.72 -29.80 32.80
C GLU A 334 -6.55 -29.09 33.48
N GLU A 335 -5.34 -29.64 33.34
CA GLU A 335 -4.12 -29.11 33.90
C GLU A 335 -3.71 -27.77 33.22
N GLU A 336 -3.86 -27.71 31.91
CA GLU A 336 -3.58 -26.47 31.15
C GLU A 336 -4.59 -25.36 31.48
N LEU A 337 -5.85 -25.69 31.70
CA LEU A 337 -6.88 -24.75 32.18
C LEU A 337 -6.57 -24.24 33.60
N LYS A 338 -6.15 -25.12 34.52
CA LYS A 338 -5.72 -24.73 35.87
C LYS A 338 -4.47 -23.84 35.85
N ASN A 339 -3.52 -24.13 34.96
CA ASN A 339 -2.32 -23.29 34.82
C ASN A 339 -2.70 -21.87 34.38
N LYS A 340 -3.70 -21.72 33.50
CA LYS A 340 -4.19 -20.41 33.08
C LYS A 340 -4.92 -19.67 34.20
N GLU A 341 -5.69 -20.35 35.04
CA GLU A 341 -6.27 -19.77 36.24
C GLU A 341 -5.19 -19.26 37.20
N ASN A 342 -4.11 -20.00 37.37
CA ASN A 342 -2.95 -19.62 38.18
C ASN A 342 -2.16 -18.43 37.59
N GLU A 343 -2.21 -18.23 36.26
CA GLU A 343 -1.67 -17.06 35.59
C GLU A 343 -2.56 -15.81 35.69
N GLY A 344 -3.70 -15.90 36.39
CA GLY A 344 -4.62 -14.79 36.61
C GLY A 344 -5.69 -14.62 35.52
N TYR A 345 -5.85 -15.61 34.64
CA TYR A 345 -6.93 -15.63 33.66
C TYR A 345 -8.15 -16.35 34.24
N THR A 346 -9.34 -15.81 34.01
CA THR A 346 -10.55 -16.46 34.39
C THR A 346 -11.01 -17.41 33.30
N VAL A 347 -10.94 -18.71 33.59
CA VAL A 347 -11.37 -19.77 32.67
C VAL A 347 -12.80 -20.15 33.02
N TYR A 348 -13.76 -20.00 32.09
CA TYR A 348 -15.17 -20.24 32.26
C TYR A 348 -15.63 -21.62 31.82
N SER A 349 -14.74 -22.46 31.35
CA SER A 349 -15.06 -23.78 30.84
C SER A 349 -14.18 -24.86 31.43
N LYS A 350 -14.81 -25.91 31.89
CA LYS A 350 -14.17 -27.23 32.03
C LYS A 350 -14.27 -27.92 30.67
N GLY A 351 -13.59 -27.37 29.65
CA GLY A 351 -13.85 -27.59 28.27
C GLY A 351 -14.05 -29.02 27.82
N VAL A 352 -15.24 -29.36 27.42
CA VAL A 352 -15.42 -30.36 26.36
C VAL A 352 -15.28 -29.60 25.06
N TRP A 353 -14.09 -29.64 24.51
CA TRP A 353 -13.78 -29.07 23.23
C TRP A 353 -14.26 -30.01 22.14
N LYS A 354 -15.34 -29.66 21.52
CA LYS A 354 -15.76 -30.26 20.26
C LYS A 354 -15.40 -29.28 19.13
N ASP A 355 -16.02 -29.41 18.00
CA ASP A 355 -15.81 -28.50 16.87
C ASP A 355 -16.05 -27.02 17.22
N ASP A 356 -16.73 -26.75 18.32
CA ASP A 356 -17.01 -25.44 18.90
C ASP A 356 -16.46 -25.34 20.31
N ILE A 357 -16.02 -24.18 20.76
CA ILE A 357 -15.67 -23.94 22.15
C ILE A 357 -16.94 -24.05 22.99
N TYR A 358 -16.94 -25.00 23.90
CA TYR A 358 -18.04 -25.18 24.85
C TYR A 358 -17.62 -24.64 26.20
N TYR A 359 -18.37 -23.65 26.70
CA TYR A 359 -18.15 -23.07 28.02
C TYR A 359 -19.29 -23.44 28.97
N GLU A 360 -18.99 -24.30 29.91
CA GLU A 360 -19.87 -24.50 31.08
C GLU A 360 -19.48 -23.53 32.16
N THR A 361 -20.39 -22.65 32.54
CA THR A 361 -20.22 -21.80 33.71
C THR A 361 -20.02 -22.64 34.95
N ASN A 362 -18.85 -22.58 35.58
CA ASN A 362 -18.63 -23.20 36.86
C ASN A 362 -19.61 -22.57 37.87
N SER A 363 -20.42 -23.36 38.50
CA SER A 363 -21.50 -22.96 39.41
C SER A 363 -21.03 -22.15 40.64
N ILE A 364 -19.72 -21.99 40.83
CA ILE A 364 -19.11 -21.26 41.95
C ILE A 364 -19.09 -19.75 41.71
N ASN A 365 -18.99 -19.29 40.48
CA ASN A 365 -18.98 -17.87 40.14
C ASN A 365 -20.30 -17.52 39.43
N LYS A 366 -21.23 -16.90 40.11
CA LYS A 366 -22.50 -16.38 39.58
C LYS A 366 -22.27 -15.17 38.64
N ILE A 367 -21.41 -15.34 37.65
CA ILE A 367 -21.13 -14.30 36.66
C ILE A 367 -22.22 -14.36 35.60
N LYS A 368 -23.01 -13.30 35.53
CA LYS A 368 -24.05 -13.15 34.53
C LYS A 368 -23.41 -12.63 33.25
N PHE A 369 -23.21 -13.54 32.28
CA PHE A 369 -22.95 -13.11 30.90
C PHE A 369 -24.19 -12.49 30.27
N ARG A 370 -24.02 -11.49 29.44
CA ARG A 370 -25.06 -11.12 28.48
C ARG A 370 -25.15 -12.23 27.43
N ASN A 371 -26.36 -12.63 27.04
CA ASN A 371 -26.55 -13.74 26.08
C ASN A 371 -25.74 -13.55 24.80
N ASN A 372 -25.64 -12.32 24.29
CA ASN A 372 -24.85 -11.99 23.09
C ASN A 372 -23.33 -12.13 23.29
N GLU A 373 -22.82 -11.97 24.51
CA GLU A 373 -21.37 -12.16 24.77
C GLU A 373 -21.00 -13.63 24.65
N LYS A 374 -21.82 -14.53 25.22
CA LYS A 374 -21.59 -15.97 25.11
C LYS A 374 -21.64 -16.42 23.64
N GLU A 375 -22.73 -16.08 22.93
CA GLU A 375 -22.92 -16.43 21.52
C GLU A 375 -21.80 -15.89 20.62
N ASN A 376 -21.34 -14.67 20.87
CA ASN A 376 -20.29 -14.05 20.06
C ASN A 376 -18.90 -14.63 20.35
N GLY A 377 -18.63 -15.04 21.59
CA GLY A 377 -17.38 -15.74 21.92
C GLY A 377 -17.31 -17.13 21.29
N GLU A 378 -18.40 -17.90 21.37
CA GLU A 378 -18.52 -19.21 20.72
C GLU A 378 -18.38 -19.07 19.20
N TRP A 379 -19.06 -18.09 18.60
CA TRP A 379 -18.95 -17.79 17.19
C TRP A 379 -17.53 -17.39 16.80
N LEU A 380 -16.85 -16.57 17.60
CA LEU A 380 -15.49 -16.10 17.33
C LEU A 380 -14.51 -17.28 17.27
N ALA A 381 -14.62 -18.19 18.25
CA ALA A 381 -13.82 -19.39 18.29
C ALA A 381 -14.07 -20.33 17.10
N LYS A 382 -15.35 -20.49 16.74
CA LYS A 382 -15.74 -21.33 15.60
C LYS A 382 -15.21 -20.80 14.27
N VAL A 383 -15.22 -19.48 14.08
CA VAL A 383 -14.86 -18.84 12.82
C VAL A 383 -13.36 -18.63 12.68
N LEU A 384 -12.68 -18.22 13.76
CA LEU A 384 -11.23 -17.96 13.71
C LEU A 384 -10.38 -19.18 14.11
N GLY A 385 -10.99 -20.20 14.72
CA GLY A 385 -10.24 -21.21 15.43
C GLY A 385 -9.59 -20.65 16.71
N GLY A 386 -8.71 -21.38 17.36
CA GLY A 386 -8.02 -20.91 18.56
C GLY A 386 -8.83 -21.05 19.86
N ILE A 387 -8.42 -20.36 20.90
CA ILE A 387 -9.06 -20.36 22.21
C ILE A 387 -9.63 -18.97 22.49
N VAL A 388 -10.85 -18.93 23.06
CA VAL A 388 -11.46 -17.70 23.56
C VAL A 388 -11.68 -17.87 25.07
N GLU A 389 -11.04 -17.02 25.85
CA GLU A 389 -11.27 -16.89 27.28
C GLU A 389 -12.18 -15.69 27.55
N TYR A 390 -13.23 -15.89 28.34
CA TYR A 390 -14.11 -14.82 28.77
C TYR A 390 -13.53 -14.11 29.97
N LEU A 391 -13.55 -12.77 29.96
CA LEU A 391 -13.10 -11.97 31.08
C LEU A 391 -14.32 -11.52 31.92
N PRO A 392 -14.25 -11.59 33.27
CA PRO A 392 -15.33 -11.17 34.09
C PRO A 392 -15.55 -9.66 34.05
N GLU A 393 -16.82 -9.23 34.07
CA GLU A 393 -17.13 -7.87 34.52
C GLU A 393 -16.73 -7.77 35.99
N LEU A 394 -15.66 -7.02 36.29
CA LEU A 394 -15.25 -6.69 37.64
C LEU A 394 -16.24 -5.64 38.20
N GLY A 395 -17.44 -6.11 38.58
CA GLY A 395 -18.47 -5.28 39.22
C GLY A 395 -17.90 -4.60 40.44
N ASN A 396 -18.11 -3.30 40.60
CA ASN A 396 -17.76 -2.44 41.74
C ASN A 396 -16.30 -1.97 41.89
N HIS A 397 -15.38 -2.25 41.01
CA HIS A 397 -14.08 -1.58 41.02
C HIS A 397 -14.12 -0.38 40.06
N GLN A 398 -14.39 0.79 40.61
CA GLN A 398 -14.37 2.05 39.84
C GLN A 398 -13.00 2.23 39.14
N GLY A 399 -13.00 2.27 37.82
CA GLY A 399 -11.83 2.61 37.00
C GLY A 399 -11.11 1.46 36.34
N ILE A 400 -11.46 0.20 36.60
CA ILE A 400 -10.90 -0.95 35.85
C ILE A 400 -11.86 -1.27 34.69
N LYS A 401 -11.39 -1.03 33.47
CA LYS A 401 -12.11 -1.38 32.24
C LYS A 401 -11.45 -2.61 31.64
N CYS A 402 -12.22 -3.69 31.45
CA CYS A 402 -11.76 -4.94 30.89
C CYS A 402 -12.37 -5.15 29.50
N ALA A 403 -11.64 -5.80 28.61
CA ALA A 403 -12.18 -6.41 27.41
C ALA A 403 -13.11 -7.58 27.77
N ASP A 404 -13.96 -8.00 26.84
CA ASP A 404 -14.88 -9.12 27.07
C ASP A 404 -14.19 -10.48 26.90
N TYR A 405 -13.18 -10.54 26.02
CA TYR A 405 -12.46 -11.79 25.69
C TYR A 405 -10.95 -11.60 25.60
N ILE A 406 -10.22 -12.73 25.83
CA ILE A 406 -8.87 -12.91 25.34
C ILE A 406 -8.91 -14.04 24.30
N TYR A 407 -8.42 -13.74 23.10
CA TYR A 407 -8.30 -14.70 22.01
C TYR A 407 -6.85 -15.15 21.85
N TYR A 408 -6.61 -16.43 21.88
CA TYR A 408 -5.31 -17.06 21.62
C TYR A 408 -5.37 -17.82 20.31
N LYS A 409 -4.39 -17.62 19.45
CA LYS A 409 -4.31 -18.34 18.16
C LYS A 409 -4.13 -19.83 18.32
N ASN A 410 -3.39 -20.23 19.35
CA ASN A 410 -3.13 -21.62 19.72
C ASN A 410 -2.65 -21.70 21.18
N LYS A 411 -2.51 -22.89 21.72
CA LYS A 411 -2.07 -23.13 23.11
C LYS A 411 -0.66 -22.63 23.45
N ASN A 412 0.17 -22.32 22.44
CA ASN A 412 1.51 -21.79 22.63
C ASN A 412 1.52 -20.24 22.59
N ASP A 413 0.39 -19.61 22.28
CA ASP A 413 0.24 -18.16 22.28
C ASP A 413 0.12 -17.65 23.71
N LYS A 414 1.24 -17.17 24.27
CA LYS A 414 1.30 -16.66 25.65
C LYS A 414 0.75 -15.24 25.84
N LYS A 415 0.54 -14.50 24.75
CA LYS A 415 0.13 -13.08 24.85
C LYS A 415 -1.36 -12.91 24.73
N GLY A 416 -2.01 -13.69 23.88
CA GLY A 416 -3.41 -13.49 23.54
C GLY A 416 -3.71 -12.12 22.92
N ILE A 417 -4.92 -11.95 22.48
CA ILE A 417 -5.43 -10.67 21.93
C ILE A 417 -6.68 -10.33 22.72
N PHE A 418 -6.68 -9.17 23.40
CA PHE A 418 -7.87 -8.65 24.06
C PHE A 418 -8.87 -8.19 23.01
N ILE A 419 -10.12 -8.65 23.13
CA ILE A 419 -11.21 -8.30 22.21
C ILE A 419 -12.39 -7.79 23.02
N ASP A 420 -12.87 -6.61 22.67
CA ASP A 420 -14.06 -6.01 23.25
C ASP A 420 -15.25 -6.23 22.29
N ASN A 421 -16.35 -6.79 22.80
CA ASN A 421 -17.54 -7.15 22.03
C ASN A 421 -18.58 -6.02 22.05
N LYS A 422 -19.02 -5.61 20.88
CA LYS A 422 -20.01 -4.54 20.73
C LYS A 422 -21.13 -4.97 19.80
N GLU A 423 -22.34 -4.92 20.32
CA GLU A 423 -23.55 -5.11 19.53
C GLU A 423 -24.03 -3.76 18.98
N VAL A 424 -24.25 -3.70 17.68
CA VAL A 424 -24.76 -2.51 16.99
C VAL A 424 -26.11 -2.82 16.39
N ALA A 425 -27.15 -2.17 16.95
CA ALA A 425 -28.53 -2.31 16.46
C ALA A 425 -28.95 -1.13 15.56
N GLY A 426 -28.29 0.01 15.65
CA GLY A 426 -28.63 1.23 14.92
C GLY A 426 -28.03 1.31 13.53
N LYS A 427 -28.79 1.85 12.57
CA LYS A 427 -28.34 2.10 11.19
C LYS A 427 -27.60 3.44 11.02
N GLY A 428 -27.36 4.19 12.08
CA GLY A 428 -26.66 5.48 12.02
C GLY A 428 -25.23 5.36 11.53
N LYS A 429 -24.76 6.35 10.75
CA LYS A 429 -23.39 6.37 10.17
C LYS A 429 -22.29 6.29 11.24
N ASN A 430 -22.53 6.82 12.43
CA ASN A 430 -21.56 6.85 13.52
C ASN A 430 -21.67 5.64 14.46
N SER A 431 -22.46 4.62 14.14
CA SER A 431 -22.73 3.51 15.06
C SER A 431 -21.49 2.74 15.50
N PHE A 432 -20.57 2.41 14.59
CA PHE A 432 -19.31 1.73 14.93
C PHE A 432 -18.34 2.65 15.67
N TYR A 433 -18.30 3.93 15.29
CA TYR A 433 -17.51 4.93 15.99
C TYR A 433 -17.92 5.03 17.47
N HIS A 434 -19.21 5.20 17.77
CA HIS A 434 -19.70 5.27 19.14
C HIS A 434 -19.48 3.96 19.91
N ALA A 435 -19.51 2.82 19.24
CA ALA A 435 -19.20 1.53 19.87
C ALA A 435 -17.74 1.44 20.37
N CYS A 436 -16.81 2.13 19.71
CA CYS A 436 -15.38 2.12 20.04
C CYS A 436 -14.93 3.34 20.85
N GLU A 437 -15.61 4.50 20.74
CA GLU A 437 -15.21 5.77 21.38
C GLU A 437 -15.07 5.63 22.90
N GLY A 438 -13.95 6.10 23.45
CA GLY A 438 -13.66 6.10 24.90
C GLY A 438 -13.36 4.72 25.50
N LYS A 439 -13.01 3.74 24.65
CA LYS A 439 -12.70 2.36 25.04
C LYS A 439 -11.21 2.00 24.98
N GLU A 440 -10.33 2.99 24.84
CA GLU A 440 -8.88 2.82 24.70
C GLU A 440 -8.22 2.03 25.84
N LYS A 441 -8.82 2.01 27.02
CA LYS A 441 -8.35 1.23 28.19
C LYS A 441 -8.90 -0.19 28.23
N GLN A 442 -9.86 -0.54 27.35
CA GLN A 442 -10.46 -1.88 27.28
C GLN A 442 -9.76 -2.75 26.27
N SER A 443 -9.69 -2.29 25.02
CA SER A 443 -9.09 -3.03 23.93
C SER A 443 -8.69 -2.12 22.76
N ASN A 444 -7.80 -2.60 21.91
CA ASN A 444 -7.52 -2.04 20.58
C ASN A 444 -8.12 -2.91 19.45
N VAL A 445 -8.77 -4.03 19.81
CA VAL A 445 -9.46 -4.93 18.89
C VAL A 445 -10.92 -5.08 19.30
N PHE A 446 -11.83 -4.84 18.36
CA PHE A 446 -13.26 -4.89 18.62
C PHE A 446 -13.94 -5.93 17.73
N LEU A 447 -14.81 -6.74 18.33
CA LEU A 447 -15.81 -7.53 17.62
C LEU A 447 -17.09 -6.70 17.54
N ILE A 448 -17.48 -6.30 16.34
CA ILE A 448 -18.70 -5.55 16.06
C ILE A 448 -19.74 -6.50 15.49
N ASP A 449 -20.74 -6.83 16.29
CA ASP A 449 -21.91 -7.58 15.85
C ASP A 449 -22.99 -6.61 15.37
N CYS A 450 -23.16 -6.51 14.06
CA CYS A 450 -24.18 -5.67 13.43
C CYS A 450 -25.39 -6.47 12.91
N THR A 451 -25.63 -7.66 13.46
CA THR A 451 -26.74 -8.54 13.07
C THR A 451 -28.09 -7.82 13.13
N LYS A 452 -28.33 -7.08 14.22
CA LYS A 452 -29.59 -6.34 14.41
C LYS A 452 -29.74 -5.13 13.50
N ALA A 453 -28.64 -4.54 13.06
CA ALA A 453 -28.66 -3.38 12.19
C ALA A 453 -28.94 -3.72 10.73
N SER A 454 -28.68 -4.95 10.28
CA SER A 454 -28.86 -5.42 8.90
C SER A 454 -28.29 -4.45 7.87
N LEU A 455 -26.97 -4.16 7.98
CA LEU A 455 -26.27 -3.18 7.16
C LEU A 455 -25.85 -3.78 5.81
N THR A 456 -25.80 -2.95 4.78
CA THR A 456 -25.16 -3.33 3.51
C THR A 456 -23.63 -3.32 3.64
N LEU A 457 -22.93 -3.96 2.72
CA LEU A 457 -21.45 -3.96 2.73
C LEU A 457 -20.88 -2.54 2.62
N ASP A 458 -21.51 -1.66 1.85
CA ASP A 458 -21.07 -0.27 1.70
C ASP A 458 -21.31 0.53 2.95
N ASP A 459 -22.44 0.29 3.63
CA ASP A 459 -22.72 0.86 4.95
C ASP A 459 -21.64 0.47 5.98
N ILE A 460 -21.24 -0.80 5.98
CA ILE A 460 -20.21 -1.32 6.88
C ILE A 460 -18.86 -0.66 6.60
N LYS A 461 -18.47 -0.54 5.33
CA LYS A 461 -17.21 0.11 4.93
C LYS A 461 -17.14 1.56 5.38
N GLU A 462 -18.19 2.35 5.11
CA GLU A 462 -18.26 3.75 5.53
C GLU A 462 -18.05 3.91 7.04
N ARG A 463 -18.64 3.01 7.83
CA ARG A 463 -18.52 3.03 9.31
C ARG A 463 -17.12 2.63 9.79
N ILE A 464 -16.51 1.65 9.14
CA ILE A 464 -15.12 1.23 9.43
C ILE A 464 -14.15 2.36 9.13
N GLU A 465 -14.30 3.04 7.99
CA GLU A 465 -13.48 4.20 7.64
C GLU A 465 -13.57 5.29 8.70
N LEU A 466 -14.77 5.57 9.19
CA LEU A 466 -14.98 6.58 10.22
C LEU A 466 -14.23 6.21 11.51
N VAL A 467 -14.27 4.94 11.94
CA VAL A 467 -13.54 4.49 13.13
C VAL A 467 -12.04 4.69 12.95
N PHE A 468 -11.47 4.30 11.81
CA PHE A 468 -10.02 4.38 11.59
C PHE A 468 -9.51 5.80 11.33
N ARG A 469 -10.36 6.71 10.83
CA ARG A 469 -10.02 8.12 10.57
C ARG A 469 -10.11 9.01 11.79
N SER A 470 -10.95 8.68 12.76
CA SER A 470 -11.23 9.56 13.88
C SER A 470 -10.09 9.59 14.89
N ARG A 471 -9.74 10.79 15.36
CA ARG A 471 -8.73 11.00 16.42
C ARG A 471 -9.12 10.32 17.73
N LYS A 472 -10.42 10.26 18.06
CA LYS A 472 -10.91 9.68 19.32
C LYS A 472 -10.93 8.14 19.32
N THR A 473 -10.88 7.51 18.17
CA THR A 473 -10.78 6.06 17.99
C THR A 473 -9.46 5.65 17.36
N ASN A 474 -8.44 6.52 17.42
CA ASN A 474 -7.12 6.28 16.84
C ASN A 474 -6.39 5.05 17.42
N PHE A 475 -6.74 4.64 18.63
CA PHE A 475 -6.22 3.46 19.31
C PHE A 475 -6.76 2.13 18.75
N VAL A 476 -7.84 2.15 17.95
CA VAL A 476 -8.41 0.95 17.35
C VAL A 476 -7.47 0.45 16.25
N GLU A 477 -6.97 -0.77 16.43
CA GLU A 477 -6.05 -1.41 15.49
C GLU A 477 -6.76 -2.42 14.58
N LYS A 478 -7.83 -3.07 15.11
CA LYS A 478 -8.53 -4.11 14.38
C LYS A 478 -10.03 -4.12 14.69
N LEU A 479 -10.82 -4.35 13.63
CA LEU A 479 -12.26 -4.59 13.71
C LEU A 479 -12.60 -5.95 13.13
N ILE A 480 -13.33 -6.76 13.87
CA ILE A 480 -13.90 -8.04 13.42
C ILE A 480 -15.39 -7.80 13.24
N ILE A 481 -15.92 -7.92 12.05
CA ILE A 481 -17.31 -7.59 11.74
C ILE A 481 -18.11 -8.86 11.52
N LYS A 482 -19.16 -9.02 12.35
CA LYS A 482 -20.11 -10.13 12.29
C LYS A 482 -21.49 -9.61 11.90
N GLN A 483 -22.17 -10.34 11.02
CA GLN A 483 -23.60 -10.13 10.72
C GLN A 483 -24.31 -11.46 10.55
N GLY A 484 -25.23 -11.77 11.44
CA GLY A 484 -25.81 -13.12 11.56
C GLY A 484 -24.74 -14.13 11.97
N SER A 485 -24.69 -15.26 11.28
CA SER A 485 -23.65 -16.28 11.47
C SER A 485 -22.40 -16.04 10.60
N LYS A 486 -22.35 -14.96 9.80
CA LYS A 486 -21.30 -14.70 8.83
C LYS A 486 -20.24 -13.75 9.38
N LEU A 487 -18.97 -14.08 9.14
CA LEU A 487 -17.86 -13.13 9.23
C LEU A 487 -17.88 -12.27 7.95
N ILE A 488 -18.12 -10.96 8.13
CA ILE A 488 -18.10 -10.01 7.03
C ILE A 488 -16.67 -9.66 6.67
N GLY A 489 -15.80 -9.54 7.67
CA GLY A 489 -14.37 -9.32 7.46
C GLY A 489 -13.64 -8.96 8.75
N ILE A 490 -12.32 -9.03 8.68
CA ILE A 490 -11.39 -8.57 9.70
C ILE A 490 -10.60 -7.41 9.09
N TYR A 491 -10.80 -6.24 9.64
CA TYR A 491 -10.22 -5.00 9.14
C TYR A 491 -9.14 -4.52 10.09
N LYS A 492 -7.95 -4.27 9.58
CA LYS A 492 -6.81 -3.79 10.36
C LYS A 492 -6.46 -2.39 9.91
N LYS A 493 -6.18 -1.51 10.88
CA LYS A 493 -5.67 -0.17 10.59
C LYS A 493 -4.26 -0.30 10.02
N ILE A 494 -4.03 0.33 8.89
CA ILE A 494 -2.70 0.43 8.29
C ILE A 494 -1.99 1.60 9.00
N LYS A 495 -0.86 1.29 9.63
CA LYS A 495 0.00 2.29 10.30
C LYS A 495 0.84 3.05 9.30
#